data_8ac49d15647f1cc348fbf6bfee8b0298
#
_entry.id   8ac49d15647f1cc348fbf6bfee8b0298
#
_cell.length_a   1.000
_cell.length_b   1.000
_cell.length_c   1.000
_cell.angle_alpha   90.00
_cell.angle_beta   90.00
_cell.angle_gamma   90.00
#
_symmetry.space_group_name_H-M   'P 1'
#
loop_
_entity.id
_entity.type
_entity.pdbx_description
1 polymer ?
#
loop_
_entity_poly.entity_id
_entity_poly.type
_entity_poly.pdbx_seq_one_letter_code
_entity_poly.pdbx_strand_id
1 'polypeptide(L)'
;YKPFHLIGMELNISIFSAALLNQSTGQTQNFSGDVVATTKRSLKKGEILDGEGGATVWGKLIPAKDSLSYETLPIGLAHGIKLNKDIKEDQIITWKDVDYSPGDPTVSFRRSMEKNFRSSLD
;
A
#
# COMPACT_ATOMS: atom_id res chain seq x y z
N TYR A 1 -14.11 -4.92 22.48
CA TYR A 1 -14.13 -6.02 21.52
C TYR A 1 -15.40 -5.99 20.66
N LYS A 2 -15.25 -6.11 19.35
CA LYS A 2 -16.36 -6.13 18.40
C LYS A 2 -16.22 -7.35 17.47
N PRO A 3 -17.09 -8.35 17.57
CA PRO A 3 -16.93 -9.61 16.83
C PRO A 3 -17.36 -9.52 15.37
N PHE A 4 -17.97 -8.41 14.94
CA PHE A 4 -18.42 -8.15 13.57
C PHE A 4 -18.36 -6.66 13.25
N HIS A 5 -18.37 -6.33 11.98
CA HIS A 5 -18.37 -4.96 11.48
C HIS A 5 -19.73 -4.59 10.89
N LEU A 6 -20.25 -3.45 11.32
CA LEU A 6 -21.41 -2.80 10.74
C LEU A 6 -20.96 -1.47 10.12
N ILE A 7 -20.48 -1.55 8.88
CA ILE A 7 -19.74 -0.47 8.19
C ILE A 7 -20.45 0.88 8.30
N GLY A 8 -21.77 0.93 8.01
CA GLY A 8 -22.52 2.18 8.08
C GLY A 8 -22.60 2.77 9.50
N MET A 9 -22.70 1.94 10.54
CA MET A 9 -22.74 2.42 11.93
C MET A 9 -21.35 2.87 12.42
N GLU A 10 -20.30 2.21 11.99
CA GLU A 10 -18.93 2.55 12.40
C GLU A 10 -18.44 3.81 11.69
N LEU A 11 -18.74 3.97 10.40
CA LEU A 11 -18.43 5.17 9.64
C LEU A 11 -19.11 6.42 10.23
N ASN A 12 -20.32 6.28 10.77
CA ASN A 12 -21.05 7.38 11.39
C ASN A 12 -20.30 8.02 12.57
N ILE A 13 -19.44 7.28 13.26
CA ILE A 13 -18.60 7.84 14.34
C ILE A 13 -17.71 8.96 13.78
N SER A 14 -17.03 8.71 12.68
CA SER A 14 -16.17 9.71 12.03
C SER A 14 -16.97 10.87 11.43
N ILE A 15 -18.12 10.57 10.80
CA ILE A 15 -18.99 11.58 10.19
C ILE A 15 -19.55 12.52 11.28
N PHE A 16 -20.08 11.98 12.35
CA PHE A 16 -20.66 12.80 13.44
C PHE A 16 -19.60 13.53 14.24
N SER A 17 -18.43 12.94 14.46
CA SER A 17 -17.30 13.64 15.07
C SER A 17 -16.92 14.89 14.27
N ALA A 18 -16.80 14.77 12.96
CA ALA A 18 -16.49 15.91 12.09
C ALA A 18 -17.65 16.91 12.00
N ALA A 19 -18.90 16.44 11.79
CA ALA A 19 -20.04 17.30 11.51
C ALA A 19 -20.62 18.00 12.74
N LEU A 20 -20.64 17.32 13.91
CA LEU A 20 -21.27 17.83 15.13
C LEU A 20 -20.26 18.38 16.14
N LEU A 21 -19.08 17.77 16.22
CA LEU A 21 -18.06 18.16 17.20
C LEU A 21 -16.91 18.97 16.58
N ASN A 22 -16.86 19.08 15.24
CA ASN A 22 -15.78 19.71 14.50
C ASN A 22 -14.39 19.14 14.88
N GLN A 23 -14.34 17.84 15.10
CA GLN A 23 -13.14 17.10 15.53
C GLN A 23 -12.89 15.90 14.62
N SER A 24 -11.61 15.59 14.40
CA SER A 24 -11.22 14.33 13.79
C SER A 24 -11.30 13.19 14.81
N THR A 25 -11.50 11.96 14.35
CA THR A 25 -11.43 10.75 15.19
C THR A 25 -10.00 10.30 15.46
N GLY A 26 -9.02 11.04 14.98
CA GLY A 26 -7.59 10.79 15.11
C GLY A 26 -6.85 10.94 13.79
N GLN A 27 -5.54 10.82 13.85
CA GLN A 27 -4.67 10.85 12.68
C GLN A 27 -3.52 9.86 12.87
N THR A 28 -2.99 9.34 11.76
CA THR A 28 -1.82 8.46 11.77
C THR A 28 -0.58 9.25 12.22
N GLN A 29 0.11 8.72 13.23
CA GLN A 29 1.34 9.32 13.79
C GLN A 29 2.59 8.57 13.34
N ASN A 30 2.48 7.28 13.06
CA ASN A 30 3.60 6.40 12.80
C ASN A 30 3.36 5.56 11.55
N PHE A 31 4.46 5.15 10.92
CA PHE A 31 4.47 4.15 9.85
C PHE A 31 5.19 2.91 10.37
N SER A 32 4.44 1.98 10.95
CA SER A 32 4.99 0.80 11.63
C SER A 32 4.92 -0.48 10.79
N GLY A 33 3.93 -0.59 9.93
CA GLY A 33 3.74 -1.74 9.04
C GLY A 33 3.34 -1.29 7.65
N ASP A 34 3.63 -2.10 6.66
CA ASP A 34 3.29 -1.88 5.27
C ASP A 34 2.73 -3.14 4.63
N VAL A 35 1.73 -3.01 3.78
CA VAL A 35 1.17 -4.12 3.03
C VAL A 35 1.70 -4.06 1.60
N VAL A 36 2.62 -4.95 1.30
CA VAL A 36 3.38 -4.95 0.05
C VAL A 36 2.84 -5.98 -0.95
N ALA A 37 2.95 -5.66 -2.24
CA ALA A 37 2.53 -6.56 -3.31
C ALA A 37 3.47 -7.76 -3.40
N THR A 38 2.92 -8.96 -3.30
CA THR A 38 3.62 -10.23 -3.43
C THR A 38 2.93 -11.04 -4.53
N THR A 39 3.69 -11.70 -5.38
CA THR A 39 3.16 -12.45 -6.52
C THR A 39 2.43 -13.73 -6.07
N LYS A 40 1.24 -14.00 -6.63
CA LYS A 40 0.48 -15.26 -6.42
C LYS A 40 0.97 -16.40 -7.29
N ARG A 41 1.67 -16.08 -8.36
CA ARG A 41 2.25 -17.01 -9.36
C ARG A 41 3.45 -16.36 -10.01
N SER A 42 4.19 -17.12 -10.78
CA SER A 42 5.22 -16.54 -11.66
C SER A 42 4.59 -15.64 -12.71
N LEU A 43 5.11 -14.43 -12.83
CA LEU A 43 4.66 -13.38 -13.75
C LEU A 43 5.78 -13.05 -14.74
N LYS A 44 5.38 -12.67 -15.96
CA LYS A 44 6.30 -12.32 -17.04
C LYS A 44 6.44 -10.82 -17.20
N LYS A 45 7.58 -10.39 -17.70
CA LYS A 45 7.79 -9.01 -18.15
C LYS A 45 6.64 -8.59 -19.10
N GLY A 46 6.09 -7.43 -18.83
CA GLY A 46 4.97 -6.87 -19.61
C GLY A 46 3.59 -7.23 -19.09
N GLU A 47 3.45 -8.18 -18.15
CA GLU A 47 2.16 -8.43 -17.50
C GLU A 47 1.74 -7.20 -16.67
N ILE A 48 0.43 -6.96 -16.65
CA ILE A 48 -0.18 -5.89 -15.87
C ILE A 48 -0.71 -6.50 -14.57
N LEU A 49 -0.34 -5.88 -13.46
CA LEU A 49 -0.84 -6.27 -12.15
C LEU A 49 -2.30 -5.85 -12.00
N ASP A 50 -3.12 -6.74 -11.46
CA ASP A 50 -4.57 -6.54 -11.28
C ASP A 50 -4.95 -6.08 -9.86
N GLY A 51 -3.95 -5.87 -9.00
CA GLY A 51 -4.14 -5.28 -7.69
C GLY A 51 -4.75 -6.20 -6.64
N GLU A 52 -5.29 -5.58 -5.60
CA GLU A 52 -5.93 -6.27 -4.49
C GLU A 52 -7.16 -7.06 -4.97
N GLY A 53 -7.28 -8.30 -4.50
CA GLY A 53 -8.38 -9.19 -4.91
C GLY A 53 -8.20 -9.85 -6.27
N GLY A 54 -7.20 -9.46 -7.06
CA GLY A 54 -6.91 -10.04 -8.37
C GLY A 54 -6.17 -11.38 -8.32
N ALA A 55 -5.72 -11.84 -9.49
CA ALA A 55 -5.06 -13.14 -9.68
C ALA A 55 -3.52 -13.04 -9.70
N THR A 56 -2.96 -11.82 -9.83
CA THR A 56 -1.52 -11.62 -9.98
C THR A 56 -0.79 -11.42 -8.66
N VAL A 57 -1.39 -10.67 -7.74
CA VAL A 57 -0.75 -10.28 -6.48
C VAL A 57 -1.66 -10.44 -5.27
N TRP A 58 -1.04 -10.51 -4.10
CA TRP A 58 -1.69 -10.44 -2.80
C TRP A 58 -0.89 -9.51 -1.87
N GLY A 59 -1.53 -9.02 -0.82
CA GLY A 59 -0.90 -8.12 0.14
C GLY A 59 -0.24 -8.86 1.28
N LYS A 60 1.08 -8.72 1.43
CA LYS A 60 1.85 -9.25 2.56
C LYS A 60 2.18 -8.13 3.53
N LEU A 61 1.78 -8.29 4.81
CA LEU A 61 2.17 -7.35 5.86
C LEU A 61 3.63 -7.59 6.26
N ILE A 62 4.43 -6.54 6.23
CA ILE A 62 5.82 -6.54 6.72
C ILE A 62 6.08 -5.29 7.58
N PRO A 63 7.13 -5.28 8.41
CA PRO A 63 7.57 -4.07 9.11
C PRO A 63 7.87 -2.94 8.11
N ALA A 64 7.45 -1.72 8.44
CA ALA A 64 7.69 -0.56 7.57
C ALA A 64 9.18 -0.32 7.29
N LYS A 65 10.05 -0.57 8.27
CA LYS A 65 11.50 -0.51 8.11
C LYS A 65 12.00 -1.41 6.97
N ASP A 66 11.50 -2.63 6.90
CA ASP A 66 11.88 -3.59 5.86
C ASP A 66 11.33 -3.16 4.49
N SER A 67 10.07 -2.69 4.46
CA SER A 67 9.47 -2.13 3.24
C SER A 67 10.29 -0.98 2.67
N LEU A 68 10.68 -0.04 3.53
CA LEU A 68 11.50 1.10 3.14
C LEU A 68 12.89 0.68 2.66
N SER A 69 13.51 -0.29 3.35
CA SER A 69 14.85 -0.82 3.00
C SER A 69 14.85 -1.50 1.64
N TYR A 70 13.86 -2.33 1.36
CA TYR A 70 13.73 -3.08 0.10
C TYR A 70 13.07 -2.29 -1.03
N GLU A 71 12.59 -1.08 -0.77
CA GLU A 71 11.85 -0.25 -1.74
C GLU A 71 10.65 -0.98 -2.35
N THR A 72 9.84 -1.61 -1.51
CA THR A 72 8.73 -2.45 -1.94
C THR A 72 7.57 -1.65 -2.54
N LEU A 73 6.84 -2.27 -3.46
CA LEU A 73 5.62 -1.72 -4.02
C LEU A 73 4.44 -2.00 -3.06
N PRO A 74 3.74 -0.97 -2.54
CA PRO A 74 2.55 -1.19 -1.73
C PRO A 74 1.42 -1.79 -2.58
N ILE A 75 0.64 -2.70 -1.97
CA ILE A 75 -0.45 -3.40 -2.69
C ILE A 75 -1.47 -2.44 -3.30
N GLY A 76 -1.79 -1.34 -2.61
CA GLY A 76 -2.74 -0.34 -3.10
C GLY A 76 -2.30 0.39 -4.38
N LEU A 77 -1.03 0.31 -4.76
CA LEU A 77 -0.50 0.87 -6.00
C LEU A 77 -0.18 -0.20 -7.06
N ALA A 78 -0.52 -1.45 -6.80
CA ALA A 78 -0.26 -2.57 -7.70
C ALA A 78 -1.38 -2.79 -8.74
N HIS A 79 -2.30 -1.85 -8.93
CA HIS A 79 -3.39 -1.96 -9.89
C HIS A 79 -3.06 -1.24 -11.20
N GLY A 80 -3.17 -1.95 -12.31
CA GLY A 80 -2.94 -1.37 -13.64
C GLY A 80 -1.47 -1.05 -13.95
N ILE A 81 -0.54 -1.46 -13.11
CA ILE A 81 0.90 -1.21 -13.27
C ILE A 81 1.57 -2.37 -14.00
N LYS A 82 2.49 -2.07 -14.89
CA LYS A 82 3.16 -3.04 -15.76
C LYS A 82 4.48 -3.49 -15.18
N LEU A 83 4.77 -4.80 -15.24
CA LEU A 83 6.06 -5.36 -14.89
C LEU A 83 7.12 -5.08 -15.95
N ASN A 84 8.32 -4.70 -15.53
CA ASN A 84 9.46 -4.48 -16.42
C ASN A 84 10.45 -5.66 -16.48
N LYS A 85 10.19 -6.71 -15.66
CA LYS A 85 10.96 -7.98 -15.66
C LYS A 85 10.11 -9.17 -15.26
N ASP A 86 10.64 -10.39 -15.44
CA ASP A 86 10.04 -11.63 -14.93
C ASP A 86 10.17 -11.70 -13.40
N ILE A 87 9.11 -12.12 -12.70
CA ILE A 87 9.11 -12.31 -11.24
C ILE A 87 8.54 -13.69 -10.93
N LYS A 88 9.20 -14.44 -10.04
CA LYS A 88 8.75 -15.75 -9.61
C LYS A 88 7.60 -15.64 -8.62
N GLU A 89 6.89 -16.75 -8.41
CA GLU A 89 5.87 -16.90 -7.39
C GLU A 89 6.44 -16.58 -5.99
N ASP A 90 5.59 -16.05 -5.11
CA ASP A 90 5.90 -15.66 -3.72
C ASP A 90 7.02 -14.60 -3.56
N GLN A 91 7.32 -13.85 -4.60
CA GLN A 91 8.28 -12.76 -4.52
C GLN A 91 7.60 -11.41 -4.26
N ILE A 92 8.19 -10.64 -3.36
CA ILE A 92 7.80 -9.24 -3.13
C ILE A 92 8.21 -8.41 -4.34
N ILE A 93 7.28 -7.59 -4.81
CA ILE A 93 7.51 -6.65 -5.91
C ILE A 93 8.07 -5.35 -5.34
N THR A 94 9.05 -4.78 -6.01
CA THR A 94 9.67 -3.51 -5.66
C THR A 94 9.37 -2.42 -6.70
N TRP A 95 9.61 -1.16 -6.37
CA TRP A 95 9.48 -0.05 -7.32
C TRP A 95 10.33 -0.23 -8.58
N LYS A 96 11.46 -0.94 -8.48
CA LYS A 96 12.36 -1.22 -9.62
C LYS A 96 11.80 -2.26 -10.59
N ASP A 97 10.78 -2.99 -10.19
CA ASP A 97 10.21 -4.09 -10.95
C ASP A 97 9.03 -3.67 -11.83
N VAL A 98 8.60 -2.43 -11.71
CA VAL A 98 7.39 -1.91 -12.37
C VAL A 98 7.64 -0.61 -13.13
N ASP A 99 6.83 -0.40 -14.16
CA ASP A 99 6.77 0.86 -14.90
C ASP A 99 5.73 1.77 -14.26
N TYR A 100 6.16 2.71 -13.43
CA TYR A 100 5.26 3.68 -12.81
C TYR A 100 5.51 5.10 -13.31
N SER A 101 4.48 5.95 -13.23
CA SER A 101 4.60 7.37 -13.56
C SER A 101 4.97 8.18 -12.31
N PRO A 102 6.15 8.80 -12.26
CA PRO A 102 6.50 9.69 -11.14
C PRO A 102 5.58 10.91 -10.99
N GLY A 103 4.87 11.29 -12.07
CA GLY A 103 3.89 12.39 -12.06
C GLY A 103 2.50 11.99 -11.55
N ASP A 104 2.25 10.71 -11.29
CA ASP A 104 1.01 10.27 -10.66
C ASP A 104 0.91 10.82 -9.23
N PRO A 105 -0.17 11.54 -8.87
CA PRO A 105 -0.31 12.14 -7.54
C PRO A 105 -0.23 11.13 -6.41
N THR A 106 -0.78 9.93 -6.59
CA THR A 106 -0.80 8.87 -5.57
C THR A 106 0.60 8.30 -5.36
N VAL A 107 1.33 8.05 -6.45
CA VAL A 107 2.73 7.61 -6.41
C VAL A 107 3.60 8.69 -5.76
N SER A 108 3.45 9.95 -6.17
CA SER A 108 4.19 11.09 -5.62
C SER A 108 3.96 11.24 -4.12
N PHE A 109 2.71 11.16 -3.67
CA PHE A 109 2.36 11.20 -2.25
C PHE A 109 3.02 10.06 -1.47
N ARG A 110 2.91 8.82 -1.96
CA ARG A 110 3.55 7.66 -1.34
C ARG A 110 5.06 7.81 -1.25
N ARG A 111 5.72 8.22 -2.32
CA ARG A 111 7.19 8.41 -2.33
C ARG A 111 7.64 9.54 -1.39
N SER A 112 6.85 10.60 -1.26
CA SER A 112 7.10 11.67 -0.29
C SER A 112 6.99 11.17 1.15
N MET A 113 5.97 10.37 1.45
CA MET A 113 5.80 9.73 2.75
C MET A 113 7.00 8.84 3.10
N GLU A 114 7.42 7.96 2.19
CA GLU A 114 8.57 7.08 2.38
C GLU A 114 9.85 7.86 2.69
N LYS A 115 10.07 8.99 1.98
CA LYS A 115 11.22 9.86 2.23
C LYS A 115 11.20 10.45 3.64
N ASN A 116 10.03 10.92 4.08
CA ASN A 116 9.89 11.51 5.42
C ASN A 116 10.17 10.49 6.53
N PHE A 117 9.66 9.26 6.37
CA PHE A 117 9.89 8.22 7.38
C PHE A 117 11.28 7.60 7.33
N ARG A 118 11.98 7.59 6.20
CA ARG A 118 13.39 7.20 6.14
C ARG A 118 14.28 8.12 6.97
N SER A 119 14.08 9.44 6.89
CA SER A 119 14.85 10.42 7.64
C SER A 119 14.62 10.37 9.16
N SER A 120 13.60 9.65 9.62
CA SER A 120 13.32 9.44 11.05
C SER A 120 13.84 8.10 11.59
N LEU A 121 14.43 7.26 10.73
CA LEU A 121 15.01 5.96 11.12
C LEU A 121 16.54 6.02 11.31
N ASP A 122 17.16 7.11 10.87
CA ASP A 122 18.57 7.45 11.08
C ASP A 122 18.72 8.27 12.39
#